data_3021644523af26631a5af64348232a4f
#
_entry.id   3021644523af26631a5af64348232a4f
#
_cell.length_a   1.000
_cell.length_b   1.000
_cell.length_c   1.000
_cell.angle_alpha   90.00
_cell.angle_beta   90.00
_cell.angle_gamma   90.00
#
_symmetry.space_group_name_H-M   'P 1'
#
loop_
_entity.id
_entity.type
_entity.pdbx_description
1 polymer ?
#
loop_
_entity_poly.entity_id
_entity_poly.type
_entity_poly.pdbx_seq_one_letter_code
_entity_poly.pdbx_strand_id
1 'polypeptide(L)'
;MAGFRNHLKREERKEKRKDILMKRIRPDRCRGASDSRLPSPIPARVYRTLDEEVKRRYHPIPPRYEHLPAFCLFLYAVAAVCLILLIIQSGSVAFSDWFNLHISAPLRAFLAALTAPLPFSLGEFTVLLLPLVLVVTLRHAIRRRCDSWRTAGVFIGVLISVLLSFFSVFVLNFSAGYRNSTLDVKLELEQKQVSAEDLADTARILVRHLNEEAGKLGFERDGFSVMPYSLAEMNDRLSDAYAAFCSSHDFIRNNAGQPKPVLVSEILSYMHITGVYSFFTGEANINVNFPDYTTPYTAAHEMAHQRGIAREDEANMVAFLVCIGSNDSYIRYSAYLNMYEYVANALYSADANRYRTIHAELNSATRGELSAYNRFYEKYRDSAASKVSDAVNNTYLHTQQVSHGTRSYGMVVDLTVAWYKAYPEK
;
A
#
# COMPACT_ATOMS: atom_id res chain seq x y z
N MET A 1 26.52 -22.80 -18.23
CA MET A 1 27.08 -23.71 -19.29
C MET A 1 26.34 -25.03 -19.46
N ALA A 2 25.71 -25.61 -18.43
CA ALA A 2 24.96 -26.87 -18.54
C ALA A 2 23.67 -26.77 -19.39
N GLY A 3 22.97 -25.64 -19.38
CA GLY A 3 21.75 -25.46 -20.18
C GLY A 3 21.97 -25.40 -21.69
N PHE A 4 23.10 -24.83 -22.12
CA PHE A 4 23.44 -24.74 -23.55
C PHE A 4 23.81 -26.09 -24.17
N ARG A 5 24.50 -26.96 -23.42
CA ARG A 5 24.80 -28.34 -23.85
C ARG A 5 23.55 -29.22 -23.98
N ASN A 6 22.55 -29.00 -23.12
CA ASN A 6 21.29 -29.73 -23.20
C ASN A 6 20.44 -29.28 -24.40
N HIS A 7 20.52 -28.00 -24.77
CA HIS A 7 19.84 -27.46 -25.94
C HIS A 7 20.42 -28.05 -27.25
N LEU A 8 21.76 -28.04 -27.38
CA LEU A 8 22.44 -28.64 -28.57
C LEU A 8 22.15 -30.12 -28.74
N LYS A 9 22.19 -30.91 -27.65
CA LYS A 9 21.82 -32.33 -27.68
C LYS A 9 20.35 -32.57 -28.07
N ARG A 10 19.46 -31.65 -27.78
CA ARG A 10 18.04 -31.73 -28.13
C ARG A 10 17.82 -31.40 -29.60
N GLU A 11 18.54 -30.47 -30.17
CA GLU A 11 18.49 -30.12 -31.59
C GLU A 11 19.15 -31.25 -32.44
N GLU A 12 20.30 -31.79 -32.04
CA GLU A 12 20.90 -32.95 -32.68
C GLU A 12 19.97 -34.18 -32.69
N ARG A 13 19.24 -34.42 -31.59
CA ARG A 13 18.23 -35.52 -31.56
C ARG A 13 17.05 -35.27 -32.47
N LYS A 14 16.66 -34.01 -32.68
CA LYS A 14 15.60 -33.64 -33.62
C LYS A 14 16.05 -33.81 -35.06
N GLU A 15 17.27 -33.42 -35.37
CA GLU A 15 17.84 -33.57 -36.69
C GLU A 15 18.06 -35.05 -37.05
N LYS A 16 18.58 -35.87 -36.13
CA LYS A 16 18.66 -37.31 -36.29
C LYS A 16 17.29 -37.98 -36.48
N ARG A 17 16.26 -37.54 -35.78
CA ARG A 17 14.89 -38.03 -35.99
C ARG A 17 14.33 -37.60 -37.33
N LYS A 18 14.65 -36.41 -37.82
CA LYS A 18 14.26 -35.90 -39.12
C LYS A 18 14.93 -36.73 -40.23
N ASP A 19 16.19 -37.04 -40.10
CA ASP A 19 16.94 -37.90 -41.04
C ASP A 19 16.45 -39.36 -41.05
N ILE A 20 16.13 -39.91 -39.88
CA ILE A 20 15.54 -41.26 -39.80
C ILE A 20 14.15 -41.29 -40.44
N LEU A 21 13.34 -40.22 -40.25
CA LEU A 21 12.02 -40.12 -40.85
C LEU A 21 12.13 -39.94 -42.38
N MET A 22 13.08 -39.12 -42.84
CA MET A 22 13.32 -38.90 -44.27
C MET A 22 13.94 -40.14 -44.96
N LYS A 23 14.79 -40.92 -44.27
CA LYS A 23 15.29 -42.21 -44.75
C LYS A 23 14.21 -43.30 -44.83
N ARG A 24 13.20 -43.26 -43.96
CA ARG A 24 12.03 -44.18 -44.03
C ARG A 24 11.04 -43.81 -45.13
N ILE A 25 11.08 -42.60 -45.65
CA ILE A 25 10.17 -42.08 -46.68
C ILE A 25 10.78 -42.21 -48.12
N ARG A 26 12.13 -42.38 -48.23
CA ARG A 26 12.77 -42.63 -49.49
C ARG A 26 12.86 -44.14 -49.68
N PRO A 27 12.14 -44.71 -50.69
CA PRO A 27 12.36 -46.09 -51.05
C PRO A 27 13.76 -46.19 -51.70
N ASP A 28 14.66 -46.96 -51.09
CA ASP A 28 15.92 -47.29 -51.64
C ASP A 28 15.65 -47.98 -52.99
N ARG A 29 16.26 -47.49 -54.07
CA ARG A 29 16.31 -48.13 -55.34
C ARG A 29 17.09 -49.44 -55.19
N CYS A 30 16.44 -50.53 -54.84
CA CYS A 30 17.00 -51.85 -55.05
C CYS A 30 16.99 -52.13 -56.54
N ARG A 31 18.16 -52.16 -57.18
CA ARG A 31 18.36 -52.74 -58.49
C ARG A 31 18.25 -54.27 -58.36
N GLY A 32 17.32 -54.83 -59.07
CA GLY A 32 17.35 -56.23 -59.45
C GLY A 32 16.45 -57.18 -58.66
N ALA A 33 15.18 -57.22 -59.03
CA ALA A 33 14.36 -58.43 -59.09
C ALA A 33 13.01 -58.04 -59.77
N SER A 34 12.68 -58.71 -60.80
CA SER A 34 11.42 -58.62 -61.53
C SER A 34 10.31 -59.26 -60.71
N ASP A 35 9.55 -58.45 -59.94
CA ASP A 35 8.27 -58.86 -59.42
C ASP A 35 7.24 -57.75 -59.59
N SER A 36 6.19 -58.03 -60.30
CA SER A 36 5.21 -57.12 -60.88
C SER A 36 4.07 -56.75 -59.93
N ARG A 37 4.39 -56.32 -58.69
CA ARG A 37 3.40 -55.68 -57.80
C ARG A 37 4.03 -54.49 -57.08
N LEU A 38 4.09 -53.36 -57.79
CA LEU A 38 4.31 -52.07 -57.13
C LEU A 38 3.07 -51.69 -56.29
N PRO A 39 3.21 -51.41 -55.02
CA PRO A 39 2.12 -50.81 -54.27
C PRO A 39 1.75 -49.49 -54.94
N SER A 40 0.46 -49.27 -55.13
CA SER A 40 -0.08 -48.06 -55.73
C SER A 40 0.57 -46.81 -55.08
N PRO A 41 0.92 -45.76 -55.83
CA PRO A 41 1.54 -44.57 -55.29
C PRO A 41 0.57 -43.94 -54.30
N ILE A 42 1.09 -43.61 -53.11
CA ILE A 42 0.31 -42.92 -52.06
C ILE A 42 -0.35 -41.69 -52.70
N PRO A 43 -1.69 -41.53 -52.60
CA PRO A 43 -2.38 -40.43 -53.28
C PRO A 43 -1.77 -39.09 -52.87
N ALA A 44 -1.55 -38.21 -53.84
CA ALA A 44 -0.99 -36.86 -53.60
C ALA A 44 -1.76 -36.07 -52.51
N ARG A 45 -3.01 -36.46 -52.26
CA ARG A 45 -3.86 -35.93 -51.21
C ARG A 45 -3.34 -36.29 -49.81
N VAL A 46 -2.73 -37.48 -49.62
CA VAL A 46 -2.15 -37.90 -48.32
C VAL A 46 -0.84 -37.16 -48.05
N TYR A 47 -0.02 -36.92 -49.10
CA TYR A 47 1.16 -36.06 -48.93
C TYR A 47 0.80 -34.61 -48.56
N ARG A 48 -0.28 -34.08 -49.15
CA ARG A 48 -0.76 -32.72 -48.81
C ARG A 48 -1.26 -32.62 -47.39
N THR A 49 -2.01 -33.59 -46.90
CA THR A 49 -2.50 -33.61 -45.50
C THR A 49 -1.38 -33.83 -44.51
N LEU A 50 -0.40 -34.68 -44.82
CA LEU A 50 0.80 -34.85 -43.95
C LEU A 50 1.67 -33.59 -43.92
N ASP A 51 1.86 -32.92 -45.05
CA ASP A 51 2.63 -31.68 -45.10
C ASP A 51 1.90 -30.53 -44.36
N GLU A 52 0.57 -30.46 -44.46
CA GLU A 52 -0.25 -29.51 -43.68
C GLU A 52 -0.26 -29.85 -42.19
N GLU A 53 -0.29 -31.13 -41.81
CA GLU A 53 -0.27 -31.52 -40.40
C GLU A 53 1.12 -31.33 -39.77
N VAL A 54 2.19 -31.58 -40.54
CA VAL A 54 3.56 -31.23 -40.16
C VAL A 54 3.75 -29.71 -40.07
N LYS A 55 3.22 -28.95 -41.04
CA LYS A 55 3.22 -27.48 -40.97
C LYS A 55 2.41 -26.96 -39.79
N ARG A 56 1.26 -27.57 -39.45
CA ARG A 56 0.50 -27.20 -38.21
C ARG A 56 1.23 -27.58 -36.93
N ARG A 57 1.95 -28.70 -36.87
CA ARG A 57 2.75 -29.10 -35.69
C ARG A 57 4.06 -28.33 -35.52
N TYR A 58 4.63 -27.86 -36.63
CA TYR A 58 5.92 -27.15 -36.66
C TYR A 58 5.81 -25.70 -37.13
N HIS A 59 4.59 -25.14 -37.23
CA HIS A 59 4.52 -23.69 -37.32
C HIS A 59 5.21 -23.15 -36.08
N PRO A 60 6.32 -22.45 -36.21
CA PRO A 60 6.76 -21.59 -35.10
C PRO A 60 5.57 -20.66 -34.85
N ILE A 61 4.99 -20.74 -33.66
CA ILE A 61 4.02 -19.71 -33.22
C ILE A 61 4.77 -18.41 -33.45
N PRO A 62 4.31 -17.54 -34.37
CA PRO A 62 5.05 -16.32 -34.67
C PRO A 62 5.25 -15.62 -33.33
N PRO A 63 6.45 -15.10 -33.00
CA PRO A 63 6.70 -14.44 -31.77
C PRO A 63 5.68 -13.28 -31.68
N ARG A 64 4.64 -13.47 -30.87
CA ARG A 64 3.57 -12.48 -30.69
C ARG A 64 4.07 -11.16 -30.10
N TYR A 65 5.36 -11.07 -29.80
CA TYR A 65 5.98 -9.96 -29.09
C TYR A 65 7.26 -9.50 -29.78
N GLU A 66 7.21 -9.21 -31.06
CA GLU A 66 8.34 -8.53 -31.74
C GLU A 66 8.37 -7.02 -31.46
N HIS A 67 7.25 -6.43 -31.02
CA HIS A 67 7.10 -5.03 -30.72
C HIS A 67 6.35 -4.84 -29.39
N LEU A 68 6.66 -3.75 -28.68
CA LEU A 68 5.90 -3.31 -27.53
C LEU A 68 4.44 -3.03 -27.95
N PRO A 69 3.44 -3.55 -27.21
CA PRO A 69 2.05 -3.20 -27.45
C PRO A 69 1.81 -1.70 -27.40
N ALA A 70 0.96 -1.18 -28.28
CA ALA A 70 0.62 0.26 -28.31
C ALA A 70 0.15 0.78 -26.94
N PHE A 71 -0.56 -0.06 -26.17
CA PHE A 71 -0.98 0.27 -24.81
C PHE A 71 0.21 0.51 -23.87
N CYS A 72 1.30 -0.25 -23.99
CA CYS A 72 2.50 -0.01 -23.19
C CYS A 72 3.16 1.32 -23.57
N LEU A 73 3.19 1.67 -24.86
CA LEU A 73 3.70 2.97 -25.32
C LEU A 73 2.86 4.14 -24.77
N PHE A 74 1.54 3.97 -24.70
CA PHE A 74 0.65 4.93 -24.05
C PHE A 74 0.99 5.09 -22.56
N LEU A 75 1.20 3.99 -21.82
CA LEU A 75 1.61 4.06 -20.40
C LEU A 75 2.96 4.76 -20.21
N TYR A 76 3.92 4.55 -21.10
CA TYR A 76 5.20 5.29 -21.09
C TYR A 76 4.98 6.81 -21.29
N ALA A 77 4.12 7.19 -22.24
CA ALA A 77 3.79 8.60 -22.47
C ALA A 77 3.12 9.23 -21.24
N VAL A 78 2.15 8.53 -20.62
CA VAL A 78 1.51 8.98 -19.38
C VAL A 78 2.55 9.14 -18.26
N ALA A 79 3.45 8.18 -18.09
CA ALA A 79 4.50 8.26 -17.08
C ALA A 79 5.46 9.43 -17.32
N ALA A 80 5.78 9.75 -18.56
CA ALA A 80 6.59 10.93 -18.90
C ALA A 80 5.87 12.25 -18.50
N VAL A 81 4.57 12.36 -18.76
CA VAL A 81 3.76 13.48 -18.29
C VAL A 81 3.73 13.54 -16.75
N CYS A 82 3.53 12.40 -16.08
CA CYS A 82 3.54 12.31 -14.63
C CYS A 82 4.90 12.73 -14.03
N LEU A 83 6.03 12.40 -14.69
CA LEU A 83 7.34 12.86 -14.26
C LEU A 83 7.45 14.39 -14.33
N ILE A 84 6.95 15.01 -15.38
CA ILE A 84 6.91 16.47 -15.50
C ILE A 84 6.03 17.06 -14.39
N LEU A 85 4.86 16.50 -14.14
CA LEU A 85 3.97 16.93 -13.04
C LEU A 85 4.66 16.80 -11.67
N LEU A 86 5.38 15.72 -11.42
CA LEU A 86 6.14 15.52 -10.20
C LEU A 86 7.21 16.59 -9.98
N ILE A 87 7.92 16.99 -11.06
CA ILE A 87 8.90 18.07 -11.03
C ILE A 87 8.22 19.41 -10.69
N ILE A 88 7.07 19.70 -11.31
CA ILE A 88 6.31 20.93 -11.03
C ILE A 88 5.80 20.94 -9.58
N GLN A 89 5.25 19.83 -9.10
CA GLN A 89 4.83 19.65 -7.70
C GLN A 89 6.00 19.88 -6.73
N SER A 90 7.20 19.41 -7.07
CA SER A 90 8.39 19.59 -6.22
C SER A 90 8.89 21.02 -6.22
N GLY A 91 8.61 21.79 -7.26
CA GLY A 91 9.05 23.19 -7.41
C GLY A 91 8.03 24.22 -6.92
N SER A 92 6.78 23.84 -6.64
CA SER A 92 5.73 24.80 -6.29
C SER A 92 4.72 24.22 -5.29
N VAL A 93 4.78 24.72 -4.06
CA VAL A 93 3.82 24.39 -2.99
C VAL A 93 2.39 24.77 -3.41
N ALA A 94 2.20 25.98 -3.93
CA ALA A 94 0.88 26.45 -4.38
C ALA A 94 0.27 25.58 -5.49
N PHE A 95 1.11 25.10 -6.43
CA PHE A 95 0.66 24.15 -7.43
C PHE A 95 0.28 22.81 -6.80
N SER A 96 1.03 22.33 -5.81
CA SER A 96 0.74 21.09 -5.10
C SER A 96 -0.53 21.18 -4.28
N ASP A 97 -0.82 22.31 -3.61
CA ASP A 97 -2.09 22.55 -2.93
C ASP A 97 -3.26 22.48 -3.90
N TRP A 98 -3.15 23.24 -4.99
CA TRP A 98 -4.18 23.24 -6.03
C TRP A 98 -4.40 21.85 -6.64
N PHE A 99 -3.30 21.16 -6.99
CA PHE A 99 -3.37 19.85 -7.63
C PHE A 99 -3.96 18.78 -6.69
N ASN A 100 -3.55 18.79 -5.42
CA ASN A 100 -4.08 17.87 -4.42
C ASN A 100 -5.59 18.02 -4.23
N LEU A 101 -6.09 19.28 -4.24
CA LEU A 101 -7.49 19.59 -3.98
C LEU A 101 -8.38 19.42 -5.22
N HIS A 102 -7.89 19.76 -6.42
CA HIS A 102 -8.73 19.83 -7.63
C HIS A 102 -8.54 18.67 -8.59
N ILE A 103 -7.38 17.99 -8.54
CA ILE A 103 -7.09 16.84 -9.42
C ILE A 103 -7.05 15.55 -8.61
N SER A 104 -6.22 15.48 -7.56
CA SER A 104 -6.04 14.25 -6.81
C SER A 104 -7.26 13.90 -5.95
N ALA A 105 -7.92 14.87 -5.32
CA ALA A 105 -9.08 14.60 -4.47
C ALA A 105 -10.27 13.98 -5.23
N PRO A 106 -10.70 14.49 -6.40
CA PRO A 106 -11.71 13.81 -7.20
C PRO A 106 -11.31 12.40 -7.65
N LEU A 107 -10.02 12.18 -7.98
CA LEU A 107 -9.53 10.87 -8.35
C LEU A 107 -9.57 9.89 -7.17
N ARG A 108 -9.15 10.30 -5.98
CA ARG A 108 -9.27 9.51 -4.75
C ARG A 108 -10.73 9.19 -4.43
N ALA A 109 -11.62 10.17 -4.53
CA ALA A 109 -13.05 9.97 -4.30
C ALA A 109 -13.65 8.97 -5.31
N PHE A 110 -13.25 9.04 -6.57
CA PHE A 110 -13.66 8.09 -7.61
C PHE A 110 -13.17 6.66 -7.30
N LEU A 111 -11.88 6.49 -6.97
CA LEU A 111 -11.31 5.18 -6.62
C LEU A 111 -11.99 4.60 -5.37
N ALA A 112 -12.17 5.41 -4.33
CA ALA A 112 -12.86 5.01 -3.11
C ALA A 112 -14.32 4.58 -3.39
N ALA A 113 -15.05 5.33 -4.21
CA ALA A 113 -16.42 4.98 -4.60
C ALA A 113 -16.49 3.69 -5.43
N LEU A 114 -15.51 3.46 -6.31
CA LEU A 114 -15.43 2.24 -7.13
C LEU A 114 -15.19 1.00 -6.27
N THR A 115 -14.39 1.11 -5.21
CA THR A 115 -14.04 0.00 -4.33
C THR A 115 -14.99 -0.15 -3.13
N ALA A 116 -15.75 0.89 -2.77
CA ALA A 116 -16.67 0.88 -1.63
C ALA A 116 -17.66 -0.31 -1.60
N PRO A 117 -18.26 -0.77 -2.72
CA PRO A 117 -19.17 -1.92 -2.69
C PRO A 117 -18.51 -3.26 -2.38
N LEU A 118 -17.18 -3.36 -2.44
CA LEU A 118 -16.47 -4.60 -2.18
C LEU A 118 -16.37 -4.84 -0.67
N PRO A 119 -16.79 -6.01 -0.15
CA PRO A 119 -16.72 -6.32 1.29
C PRO A 119 -15.30 -6.70 1.76
N PHE A 120 -14.30 -6.59 0.91
CA PHE A 120 -12.90 -6.93 1.17
C PHE A 120 -11.97 -5.87 0.54
N SER A 121 -10.71 -5.85 0.97
CA SER A 121 -9.69 -4.96 0.41
C SER A 121 -9.19 -5.48 -0.93
N LEU A 122 -9.43 -4.71 -2.00
CA LEU A 122 -8.85 -4.97 -3.33
C LEU A 122 -7.33 -4.74 -3.32
N GLY A 123 -6.86 -3.76 -2.52
CA GLY A 123 -5.44 -3.50 -2.32
C GLY A 123 -4.71 -4.70 -1.73
N GLU A 124 -5.26 -5.29 -0.67
CA GLU A 124 -4.73 -6.52 -0.06
C GLU A 124 -4.68 -7.68 -1.07
N PHE A 125 -5.79 -7.95 -1.78
CA PHE A 125 -5.82 -9.00 -2.80
C PHE A 125 -4.79 -8.78 -3.90
N THR A 126 -4.58 -7.53 -4.32
CA THR A 126 -3.57 -7.19 -5.32
C THR A 126 -2.17 -7.56 -4.83
N VAL A 127 -1.83 -7.23 -3.57
CA VAL A 127 -0.53 -7.55 -2.98
C VAL A 127 -0.35 -9.06 -2.78
N LEU A 128 -1.38 -9.76 -2.28
CA LEU A 128 -1.33 -11.21 -2.06
C LEU A 128 -1.23 -12.00 -3.37
N LEU A 129 -1.81 -11.52 -4.46
CA LEU A 129 -1.73 -12.16 -5.78
C LEU A 129 -0.42 -11.85 -6.52
N LEU A 130 0.33 -10.83 -6.11
CA LEU A 130 1.57 -10.42 -6.78
C LEU A 130 2.59 -11.56 -6.96
N PRO A 131 2.90 -12.41 -5.95
CA PRO A 131 3.80 -13.55 -6.11
C PRO A 131 3.28 -14.56 -7.16
N LEU A 132 1.98 -14.84 -7.16
CA LEU A 132 1.36 -15.74 -8.15
C LEU A 132 1.48 -15.16 -9.56
N VAL A 133 1.17 -13.89 -9.75
CA VAL A 133 1.30 -13.18 -11.02
C VAL A 133 2.75 -13.22 -11.50
N LEU A 134 3.71 -13.00 -10.60
CA LEU A 134 5.14 -13.07 -10.91
C LEU A 134 5.55 -14.48 -11.38
N VAL A 135 5.12 -15.53 -10.66
CA VAL A 135 5.41 -16.93 -11.04
C VAL A 135 4.78 -17.28 -12.39
N VAL A 136 3.52 -16.88 -12.61
CA VAL A 136 2.81 -17.13 -13.88
C VAL A 136 3.48 -16.39 -15.04
N THR A 137 3.85 -15.12 -14.86
CA THR A 137 4.53 -14.33 -15.90
C THR A 137 5.92 -14.88 -16.20
N LEU A 138 6.70 -15.25 -15.17
CA LEU A 138 8.01 -15.88 -15.35
C LEU A 138 7.90 -17.23 -16.08
N ARG A 139 6.95 -18.07 -15.67
CA ARG A 139 6.68 -19.36 -16.34
C ARG A 139 6.25 -19.15 -17.80
N HIS A 140 5.42 -18.13 -18.06
CA HIS A 140 5.01 -17.75 -19.40
C HIS A 140 6.22 -17.29 -20.24
N ALA A 141 7.08 -16.44 -19.72
CA ALA A 141 8.30 -16.01 -20.38
C ALA A 141 9.24 -17.19 -20.72
N ILE A 142 9.45 -18.09 -19.77
CA ILE A 142 10.27 -19.30 -19.97
C ILE A 142 9.65 -20.23 -21.04
N ARG A 143 8.33 -20.45 -21.01
CA ARG A 143 7.64 -21.33 -21.96
C ARG A 143 7.57 -20.74 -23.37
N ARG A 144 7.40 -19.42 -23.48
CA ARG A 144 7.30 -18.70 -24.76
C ARG A 144 8.66 -18.42 -25.38
N ARG A 145 9.75 -18.93 -24.78
CA ARG A 145 11.12 -18.77 -25.29
C ARG A 145 11.47 -17.30 -25.51
N CYS A 146 11.81 -16.61 -24.41
CA CYS A 146 12.62 -15.40 -24.52
C CYS A 146 14.06 -15.78 -24.93
N ASP A 147 14.19 -16.45 -26.08
CA ASP A 147 15.45 -16.96 -26.61
C ASP A 147 16.17 -15.94 -27.50
N SER A 148 15.56 -14.78 -27.72
CA SER A 148 16.23 -13.64 -28.35
C SER A 148 16.23 -12.42 -27.43
N TRP A 149 17.28 -11.61 -27.52
CA TRP A 149 17.38 -10.34 -26.79
C TRP A 149 16.20 -9.40 -27.09
N ARG A 150 15.66 -9.48 -28.30
CA ARG A 150 14.51 -8.67 -28.71
C ARG A 150 13.26 -9.05 -27.95
N THR A 151 12.95 -10.34 -27.87
CA THR A 151 11.76 -10.85 -27.15
C THR A 151 11.88 -10.62 -25.64
N ALA A 152 13.09 -10.78 -25.07
CA ALA A 152 13.39 -10.48 -23.70
C ALA A 152 13.19 -8.97 -23.41
N GLY A 153 13.67 -8.09 -24.31
CA GLY A 153 13.50 -6.65 -24.20
C GLY A 153 12.03 -6.21 -24.22
N VAL A 154 11.21 -6.80 -25.10
CA VAL A 154 9.76 -6.53 -25.12
C VAL A 154 9.10 -6.97 -23.82
N PHE A 155 9.44 -8.15 -23.29
CA PHE A 155 8.89 -8.62 -22.02
C PHE A 155 9.27 -7.71 -20.86
N ILE A 156 10.53 -7.30 -20.76
CA ILE A 156 11.01 -6.32 -19.76
C ILE A 156 10.27 -4.99 -19.94
N GLY A 157 10.09 -4.53 -21.17
CA GLY A 157 9.33 -3.32 -21.48
C GLY A 157 7.89 -3.39 -20.95
N VAL A 158 7.21 -4.53 -21.13
CA VAL A 158 5.86 -4.71 -20.56
C VAL A 158 5.88 -4.65 -19.03
N LEU A 159 6.84 -5.30 -18.36
CA LEU A 159 6.97 -5.22 -16.90
C LEU A 159 7.22 -3.77 -16.43
N ILE A 160 8.10 -3.04 -17.11
CA ILE A 160 8.35 -1.63 -16.81
C ILE A 160 7.07 -0.80 -16.99
N SER A 161 6.26 -1.06 -18.04
CA SER A 161 5.01 -0.32 -18.25
C SER A 161 4.01 -0.51 -17.11
N VAL A 162 3.99 -1.70 -16.47
CA VAL A 162 3.18 -1.95 -15.27
C VAL A 162 3.69 -1.12 -14.09
N LEU A 163 5.00 -1.12 -13.83
CA LEU A 163 5.59 -0.29 -12.76
C LEU A 163 5.33 1.20 -13.00
N LEU A 164 5.45 1.66 -14.24
CA LEU A 164 5.16 3.05 -14.62
C LEU A 164 3.68 3.41 -14.45
N SER A 165 2.76 2.45 -14.60
CA SER A 165 1.34 2.69 -14.28
C SER A 165 1.12 2.96 -12.80
N PHE A 166 1.74 2.17 -11.90
CA PHE A 166 1.70 2.45 -10.45
C PHE A 166 2.33 3.79 -10.11
N PHE A 167 3.49 4.12 -10.70
CA PHE A 167 4.11 5.43 -10.57
C PHE A 167 3.17 6.56 -11.00
N SER A 168 2.51 6.41 -12.14
CA SER A 168 1.58 7.43 -12.66
C SER A 168 0.38 7.62 -11.74
N VAL A 169 -0.21 6.51 -11.24
CA VAL A 169 -1.30 6.58 -10.26
C VAL A 169 -0.85 7.26 -8.98
N PHE A 170 0.36 6.95 -8.48
CA PHE A 170 0.92 7.61 -7.30
C PHE A 170 1.06 9.12 -7.52
N VAL A 171 1.62 9.56 -8.65
CA VAL A 171 1.81 10.98 -8.93
C VAL A 171 0.48 11.73 -9.07
N LEU A 172 -0.49 11.13 -9.75
CA LEU A 172 -1.81 11.75 -9.97
C LEU A 172 -2.66 11.78 -8.70
N ASN A 173 -2.50 10.80 -7.82
CA ASN A 173 -3.38 10.56 -6.71
C ASN A 173 -2.83 11.04 -5.36
N PHE A 174 -1.51 10.89 -5.11
CA PHE A 174 -1.00 11.00 -3.75
C PHE A 174 0.25 11.90 -3.59
N SER A 175 1.14 11.98 -4.59
CA SER A 175 2.44 12.67 -4.46
C SER A 175 2.33 14.14 -4.09
N ALA A 176 1.30 14.85 -4.55
CA ALA A 176 1.09 16.27 -4.23
C ALA A 176 0.91 16.51 -2.73
N GLY A 177 0.33 15.54 -1.98
CA GLY A 177 0.16 15.62 -0.54
C GLY A 177 1.46 15.68 0.26
N TYR A 178 2.59 15.21 -0.30
CA TYR A 178 3.92 15.36 0.33
C TYR A 178 4.56 16.73 0.09
N ARG A 179 4.07 17.48 -0.89
CA ARG A 179 4.69 18.71 -1.40
C ARG A 179 3.85 19.97 -1.24
N ASN A 180 2.64 19.79 -0.72
CA ASN A 180 1.71 20.88 -0.44
C ASN A 180 2.08 21.61 0.87
N SER A 181 1.37 22.69 1.18
CA SER A 181 1.50 23.42 2.44
C SER A 181 1.40 22.48 3.63
N THR A 182 2.16 22.74 4.68
CA THR A 182 2.15 21.96 5.93
C THR A 182 0.88 22.18 6.72
N LEU A 183 0.54 21.25 7.60
CA LEU A 183 -0.72 21.29 8.36
C LEU A 183 -0.77 22.46 9.35
N ASP A 184 0.37 22.85 9.92
CA ASP A 184 0.46 24.05 10.78
C ASP A 184 0.04 25.32 10.01
N VAL A 185 0.51 25.48 8.78
CA VAL A 185 0.10 26.60 7.91
C VAL A 185 -1.40 26.54 7.59
N LYS A 186 -1.92 25.35 7.30
CA LYS A 186 -3.35 25.13 6.97
C LYS A 186 -4.29 25.37 8.16
N LEU A 187 -3.81 25.11 9.37
CA LEU A 187 -4.54 25.31 10.63
C LEU A 187 -4.19 26.63 11.33
N GLU A 188 -3.35 27.46 10.69
CA GLU A 188 -2.88 28.74 11.24
C GLU A 188 -2.24 28.60 12.65
N LEU A 189 -1.51 27.48 12.86
CA LEU A 189 -0.84 27.21 14.13
C LEU A 189 0.57 27.80 14.13
N GLU A 190 0.91 28.49 15.21
CA GLU A 190 2.25 29.02 15.39
C GLU A 190 3.17 27.91 15.95
N GLN A 191 4.06 27.39 15.11
CA GLN A 191 5.08 26.44 15.57
C GLN A 191 6.23 27.17 16.29
N LYS A 192 6.39 26.86 17.57
CA LYS A 192 7.51 27.31 18.41
C LYS A 192 8.26 26.10 18.94
N GLN A 193 9.48 26.34 19.41
CA GLN A 193 10.23 25.29 20.10
C GLN A 193 9.45 24.84 21.34
N VAL A 194 9.15 23.55 21.41
CA VAL A 194 8.38 22.93 22.49
C VAL A 194 9.30 22.70 23.70
N SER A 195 8.90 23.17 24.85
CA SER A 195 9.59 22.98 26.14
C SER A 195 9.04 21.76 26.91
N ALA A 196 9.78 21.25 27.88
CA ALA A 196 9.30 20.21 28.79
C ALA A 196 8.05 20.65 29.58
N GLU A 197 7.88 21.94 29.82
CA GLU A 197 6.69 22.51 30.46
C GLU A 197 5.48 22.43 29.52
N ASP A 198 5.65 22.84 28.27
CA ASP A 198 4.60 22.73 27.25
C ASP A 198 4.13 21.27 27.07
N LEU A 199 5.05 20.31 27.06
CA LEU A 199 4.73 18.89 27.02
C LEU A 199 3.94 18.44 28.26
N ALA A 200 4.35 18.89 29.42
CA ALA A 200 3.68 18.56 30.69
C ALA A 200 2.25 19.12 30.73
N ASP A 201 2.04 20.34 30.28
CA ASP A 201 0.73 20.97 30.24
C ASP A 201 -0.19 20.28 29.24
N THR A 202 0.33 19.97 28.03
CA THR A 202 -0.40 19.20 27.03
C THR A 202 -0.74 17.79 27.53
N ALA A 203 0.21 17.10 28.19
CA ALA A 203 -0.04 15.79 28.78
C ALA A 203 -1.14 15.82 29.85
N ARG A 204 -1.19 16.85 30.71
CA ARG A 204 -2.27 17.00 31.71
C ARG A 204 -3.62 17.21 31.07
N ILE A 205 -3.70 17.99 29.99
CA ILE A 205 -4.95 18.18 29.25
C ILE A 205 -5.42 16.82 28.71
N LEU A 206 -4.54 16.06 28.06
CA LEU A 206 -4.86 14.74 27.54
C LEU A 206 -5.29 13.76 28.65
N VAL A 207 -4.61 13.74 29.78
CA VAL A 207 -4.97 12.91 30.95
C VAL A 207 -6.36 13.27 31.49
N ARG A 208 -6.69 14.56 31.58
CA ARG A 208 -8.03 15.00 31.99
C ARG A 208 -9.10 14.42 31.06
N HIS A 209 -8.96 14.58 29.75
CA HIS A 209 -9.92 14.03 28.78
C HIS A 209 -9.96 12.51 28.81
N LEU A 210 -8.81 11.85 28.91
CA LEU A 210 -8.77 10.39 29.04
C LEU A 210 -9.54 9.89 30.25
N ASN A 211 -9.35 10.53 31.42
CA ASN A 211 -10.06 10.16 32.65
C ASN A 211 -11.58 10.37 32.51
N GLU A 212 -11.97 11.43 31.81
CA GLU A 212 -13.38 11.75 31.57
C GLU A 212 -14.02 10.72 30.62
N GLU A 213 -13.38 10.43 29.49
CA GLU A 213 -13.93 9.49 28.51
C GLU A 213 -13.88 8.04 29.03
N ALA A 214 -12.81 7.63 29.69
CA ALA A 214 -12.69 6.29 30.26
C ALA A 214 -13.80 5.99 31.30
N GLY A 215 -14.27 7.02 32.02
CA GLY A 215 -15.39 6.89 32.96
C GLY A 215 -16.74 6.49 32.30
N LYS A 216 -16.83 6.60 30.98
CA LYS A 216 -18.03 6.29 30.18
C LYS A 216 -17.95 4.91 29.49
N LEU A 217 -16.80 4.23 29.60
CA LEU A 217 -16.48 3.01 28.85
C LEU A 217 -16.51 1.75 29.73
N GLY A 218 -16.76 0.61 29.10
CA GLY A 218 -16.59 -0.72 29.69
C GLY A 218 -15.19 -1.27 29.46
N PHE A 219 -14.62 -1.91 30.49
CA PHE A 219 -13.32 -2.58 30.44
C PHE A 219 -13.48 -4.05 30.83
N GLU A 220 -12.77 -4.93 30.14
CA GLU A 220 -12.73 -6.35 30.43
C GLU A 220 -11.69 -6.68 31.52
N ARG A 221 -11.71 -7.95 31.96
CA ARG A 221 -10.80 -8.43 33.02
C ARG A 221 -9.32 -8.45 32.62
N ASP A 222 -9.02 -8.55 31.35
CA ASP A 222 -7.66 -8.50 30.79
C ASP A 222 -7.09 -7.07 30.74
N GLY A 223 -7.95 -6.06 30.97
CA GLY A 223 -7.61 -4.64 31.06
C GLY A 223 -7.91 -3.85 29.81
N PHE A 224 -8.44 -4.48 28.76
CA PHE A 224 -8.82 -3.74 27.54
C PHE A 224 -10.24 -3.17 27.64
N SER A 225 -10.43 -1.99 27.06
CA SER A 225 -11.73 -1.43 26.77
C SER A 225 -12.36 -2.15 25.58
N VAL A 226 -13.69 -2.23 25.56
CA VAL A 226 -14.44 -2.90 24.49
C VAL A 226 -15.18 -1.87 23.66
N MET A 227 -15.02 -1.94 22.36
CA MET A 227 -15.81 -1.11 21.44
C MET A 227 -17.29 -1.54 21.50
N PRO A 228 -18.20 -0.63 21.87
CA PRO A 228 -19.59 -1.00 22.18
C PRO A 228 -20.47 -1.19 20.93
N TYR A 229 -19.88 -1.25 19.75
CA TYR A 229 -20.58 -1.36 18.47
C TYR A 229 -19.69 -2.06 17.42
N SER A 230 -20.29 -2.40 16.30
CA SER A 230 -19.60 -3.04 15.18
C SER A 230 -18.64 -2.11 14.44
N LEU A 231 -17.71 -2.70 13.69
CA LEU A 231 -16.80 -1.96 12.82
C LEU A 231 -17.56 -1.09 11.79
N ALA A 232 -18.70 -1.55 11.29
CA ALA A 232 -19.52 -0.78 10.36
C ALA A 232 -20.10 0.47 11.02
N GLU A 233 -20.61 0.36 12.24
CA GLU A 233 -21.12 1.50 13.00
C GLU A 233 -20.01 2.48 13.38
N MET A 234 -18.80 1.99 13.70
CA MET A 234 -17.62 2.84 13.89
C MET A 234 -17.32 3.64 12.62
N ASN A 235 -17.33 2.98 11.46
CA ASN A 235 -17.08 3.61 10.18
C ASN A 235 -18.08 4.72 9.86
N ASP A 236 -19.36 4.51 10.15
CA ASP A 236 -20.42 5.51 9.97
C ASP A 236 -20.16 6.74 10.86
N ARG A 237 -19.86 6.53 12.15
CA ARG A 237 -19.53 7.60 13.12
C ARG A 237 -18.28 8.39 12.69
N LEU A 238 -17.23 7.71 12.21
CA LEU A 238 -16.03 8.35 11.67
C LEU A 238 -16.31 9.13 10.38
N SER A 239 -17.19 8.60 9.51
CA SER A 239 -17.61 9.29 8.30
C SER A 239 -18.33 10.60 8.61
N ASP A 240 -19.20 10.61 9.63
CA ASP A 240 -19.87 11.82 10.13
C ASP A 240 -18.88 12.83 10.71
N ALA A 241 -17.91 12.34 11.51
CA ALA A 241 -16.85 13.20 12.08
C ALA A 241 -15.98 13.82 10.97
N TYR A 242 -15.62 13.04 9.93
CA TYR A 242 -14.92 13.57 8.76
C TYR A 242 -15.75 14.55 7.95
N ALA A 243 -17.06 14.32 7.80
CA ALA A 243 -17.94 15.25 7.12
C ALA A 243 -17.96 16.61 7.83
N ALA A 244 -18.07 16.60 9.18
CA ALA A 244 -18.00 17.81 9.99
C ALA A 244 -16.65 18.51 9.86
N PHE A 245 -15.53 17.77 9.97
CA PHE A 245 -14.19 18.33 9.85
C PHE A 245 -13.94 18.94 8.48
N CYS A 246 -14.29 18.24 7.41
CA CYS A 246 -14.10 18.71 6.03
C CYS A 246 -15.00 19.92 5.69
N SER A 247 -16.15 20.07 6.36
CA SER A 247 -17.02 21.23 6.15
C SER A 247 -16.47 22.53 6.75
N SER A 248 -15.58 22.42 7.72
CA SER A 248 -14.94 23.56 8.42
C SER A 248 -13.51 23.86 7.94
N HIS A 249 -12.97 23.05 6.98
CA HIS A 249 -11.59 23.19 6.52
C HIS A 249 -11.51 23.06 4.99
N ASP A 250 -11.11 24.12 4.31
CA ASP A 250 -11.09 24.17 2.84
C ASP A 250 -9.94 23.38 2.19
N PHE A 251 -8.92 22.99 2.96
CA PHE A 251 -7.74 22.28 2.46
C PHE A 251 -7.94 20.77 2.25
N ILE A 252 -9.08 20.23 2.68
CA ILE A 252 -9.40 18.79 2.62
C ILE A 252 -10.80 18.56 2.03
N ARG A 253 -10.96 17.53 1.20
CA ARG A 253 -12.25 17.14 0.64
C ARG A 253 -12.73 15.83 1.23
N ASN A 254 -14.01 15.79 1.61
CA ASN A 254 -14.64 14.54 2.04
C ASN A 254 -14.86 13.59 0.85
N ASN A 255 -14.91 12.29 1.14
CA ASN A 255 -15.31 11.24 0.21
C ASN A 255 -16.07 10.13 0.97
N ALA A 256 -16.72 9.24 0.23
CA ALA A 256 -17.53 8.15 0.78
C ALA A 256 -16.73 6.89 1.17
N GLY A 257 -15.39 6.94 1.09
CA GLY A 257 -14.56 5.77 1.43
C GLY A 257 -14.56 5.49 2.92
N GLN A 258 -14.79 4.22 3.25
CA GLN A 258 -14.76 3.70 4.62
C GLN A 258 -13.60 2.71 4.79
N PRO A 259 -13.02 2.60 5.99
CA PRO A 259 -11.96 1.63 6.29
C PRO A 259 -12.45 0.20 6.16
N LYS A 260 -11.58 -0.67 5.65
CA LYS A 260 -11.83 -2.10 5.48
C LYS A 260 -10.87 -2.92 6.34
N PRO A 261 -11.36 -3.97 7.02
CA PRO A 261 -10.47 -4.89 7.72
C PRO A 261 -9.67 -5.71 6.72
N VAL A 262 -8.39 -5.94 7.02
CA VAL A 262 -7.54 -6.84 6.23
C VAL A 262 -7.61 -8.26 6.76
N LEU A 263 -7.58 -9.25 5.86
CA LEU A 263 -7.62 -10.67 6.21
C LEU A 263 -6.33 -11.14 6.89
N VAL A 264 -5.18 -10.57 6.47
CA VAL A 264 -3.86 -10.94 7.02
C VAL A 264 -3.44 -10.06 8.20
N SER A 265 -4.38 -9.61 9.01
CA SER A 265 -4.16 -8.71 10.15
C SER A 265 -3.04 -9.16 11.07
N GLU A 266 -2.97 -10.46 11.43
CA GLU A 266 -1.90 -10.96 12.30
C GLU A 266 -0.51 -10.86 11.65
N ILE A 267 -0.40 -11.07 10.34
CA ILE A 267 0.87 -10.89 9.61
C ILE A 267 1.30 -9.42 9.67
N LEU A 268 0.36 -8.48 9.47
CA LEU A 268 0.64 -7.06 9.59
C LEU A 268 1.06 -6.67 11.01
N SER A 269 0.54 -7.34 12.05
CA SER A 269 0.98 -7.10 13.43
C SER A 269 2.45 -7.46 13.65
N TYR A 270 2.94 -8.56 13.03
CA TYR A 270 4.37 -8.89 13.03
C TYR A 270 5.23 -7.87 12.25
N MET A 271 4.62 -7.10 11.37
CA MET A 271 5.26 -6.00 10.62
C MET A 271 5.11 -4.64 11.30
N HIS A 272 4.45 -4.58 12.46
CA HIS A 272 4.07 -3.37 13.20
C HIS A 272 3.21 -2.39 12.38
N ILE A 273 2.38 -2.92 11.47
CA ILE A 273 1.49 -2.13 10.62
C ILE A 273 0.08 -2.20 11.20
N THR A 274 -0.42 -1.07 11.66
CA THR A 274 -1.78 -0.92 12.21
C THR A 274 -2.82 -0.65 11.14
N GLY A 275 -2.43 0.03 10.05
CA GLY A 275 -3.26 0.31 8.89
C GLY A 275 -2.41 0.59 7.67
N VAL A 276 -3.04 0.68 6.51
CA VAL A 276 -2.39 1.06 5.26
C VAL A 276 -3.39 1.65 4.26
N TYR A 277 -3.10 2.84 3.77
CA TYR A 277 -3.80 3.42 2.65
C TYR A 277 -3.25 2.89 1.32
N SER A 278 -4.11 2.30 0.50
CA SER A 278 -3.76 1.85 -0.84
C SER A 278 -4.06 2.94 -1.87
N PHE A 279 -3.05 3.71 -2.27
CA PHE A 279 -3.23 4.82 -3.21
C PHE A 279 -3.70 4.36 -4.60
N PHE A 280 -3.45 3.11 -5.00
CA PHE A 280 -3.83 2.59 -6.33
C PHE A 280 -5.25 2.02 -6.38
N THR A 281 -5.87 1.71 -5.23
CA THR A 281 -7.28 1.30 -5.12
C THR A 281 -8.15 2.33 -4.42
N GLY A 282 -7.55 3.33 -3.75
CA GLY A 282 -8.25 4.36 -2.99
C GLY A 282 -8.81 3.86 -1.66
N GLU A 283 -8.34 2.70 -1.15
CA GLU A 283 -8.87 2.04 0.04
C GLU A 283 -8.05 2.36 1.28
N ALA A 284 -8.73 2.76 2.35
CA ALA A 284 -8.21 2.75 3.70
C ALA A 284 -8.37 1.33 4.27
N ASN A 285 -7.31 0.73 4.78
CA ASN A 285 -7.30 -0.64 5.30
C ASN A 285 -6.78 -0.65 6.73
N ILE A 286 -7.41 -1.43 7.59
CA ILE A 286 -7.07 -1.50 9.01
C ILE A 286 -6.76 -2.92 9.46
N ASN A 287 -5.77 -3.04 10.31
CA ASN A 287 -5.41 -4.27 10.99
C ASN A 287 -6.30 -4.44 12.22
N VAL A 288 -7.18 -5.42 12.19
CA VAL A 288 -8.15 -5.69 13.28
C VAL A 288 -7.62 -6.71 14.31
N ASN A 289 -6.34 -7.04 14.28
CA ASN A 289 -5.71 -7.91 15.28
C ASN A 289 -5.20 -7.11 16.49
N PHE A 290 -5.15 -5.79 16.42
CA PHE A 290 -4.81 -4.93 17.55
C PHE A 290 -6.01 -4.74 18.49
N PRO A 291 -5.78 -4.36 19.77
CA PRO A 291 -6.85 -4.07 20.72
C PRO A 291 -7.83 -3.00 20.20
N ASP A 292 -9.11 -3.15 20.55
CA ASP A 292 -10.20 -2.36 20.02
C ASP A 292 -9.97 -0.84 20.10
N TYR A 293 -9.37 -0.35 21.21
CA TYR A 293 -9.14 1.08 21.37
C TYR A 293 -8.23 1.72 20.33
N THR A 294 -7.36 0.91 19.69
CA THR A 294 -6.48 1.43 18.63
C THR A 294 -7.21 1.62 17.31
N THR A 295 -8.31 0.89 17.10
CA THR A 295 -8.99 0.78 15.81
C THR A 295 -9.61 2.10 15.33
N PRO A 296 -10.35 2.88 16.13
CA PRO A 296 -10.95 4.14 15.65
C PRO A 296 -9.90 5.18 15.21
N TYR A 297 -8.83 5.36 16.00
CA TYR A 297 -7.77 6.29 15.64
C TYR A 297 -7.00 5.85 14.40
N THR A 298 -6.65 4.56 14.29
CA THR A 298 -6.02 4.01 13.08
C THR A 298 -6.91 4.18 11.86
N ALA A 299 -8.20 3.87 11.99
CA ALA A 299 -9.17 4.05 10.91
C ALA A 299 -9.23 5.51 10.45
N ALA A 300 -9.29 6.45 11.38
CA ALA A 300 -9.27 7.87 11.07
C ALA A 300 -7.94 8.30 10.40
N HIS A 301 -6.81 7.74 10.81
CA HIS A 301 -5.51 7.99 10.18
C HIS A 301 -5.49 7.53 8.70
N GLU A 302 -5.93 6.30 8.41
CA GLU A 302 -6.01 5.80 7.03
C GLU A 302 -7.03 6.58 6.18
N MET A 303 -8.10 7.05 6.82
CA MET A 303 -9.05 7.95 6.17
C MET A 303 -8.46 9.35 5.89
N ALA A 304 -7.49 9.84 6.70
CA ALA A 304 -6.76 11.08 6.40
C ALA A 304 -5.92 10.91 5.13
N HIS A 305 -5.17 9.81 4.99
CA HIS A 305 -4.44 9.48 3.78
C HIS A 305 -5.38 9.38 2.56
N GLN A 306 -6.51 8.72 2.71
CA GLN A 306 -7.52 8.61 1.66
C GLN A 306 -8.05 9.98 1.22
N ARG A 307 -8.04 10.99 2.09
CA ARG A 307 -8.45 12.37 1.82
C ARG A 307 -7.28 13.27 1.39
N GLY A 308 -6.07 12.71 1.28
CA GLY A 308 -4.91 13.36 0.67
C GLY A 308 -3.95 14.03 1.63
N ILE A 309 -4.02 13.71 2.89
CA ILE A 309 -3.00 14.05 3.87
C ILE A 309 -1.93 12.97 3.77
N ALA A 310 -0.81 13.28 3.13
CA ALA A 310 0.19 12.25 2.79
C ALA A 310 1.29 12.09 3.86
N ARG A 311 1.61 13.16 4.61
CA ARG A 311 2.61 13.12 5.67
C ARG A 311 2.05 12.44 6.91
N GLU A 312 2.80 11.50 7.48
CA GLU A 312 2.39 10.66 8.61
C GLU A 312 2.00 11.48 9.85
N ASP A 313 2.84 12.45 10.21
CA ASP A 313 2.58 13.32 11.36
C ASP A 313 1.32 14.16 11.18
N GLU A 314 1.07 14.64 9.97
CA GLU A 314 -0.14 15.38 9.63
C GLU A 314 -1.38 14.47 9.62
N ALA A 315 -1.24 13.23 9.12
CA ALA A 315 -2.32 12.24 9.15
C ALA A 315 -2.69 11.87 10.58
N ASN A 316 -1.70 11.69 11.46
CA ASN A 316 -1.91 11.48 12.89
C ASN A 316 -2.65 12.67 13.53
N MET A 317 -2.24 13.92 13.22
CA MET A 317 -2.89 15.11 13.77
C MET A 317 -4.32 15.29 13.24
N VAL A 318 -4.56 15.08 11.94
CA VAL A 318 -5.92 15.15 11.37
C VAL A 318 -6.80 14.05 11.96
N ALA A 319 -6.30 12.81 12.11
CA ALA A 319 -7.03 11.73 12.78
C ALA A 319 -7.41 12.11 14.21
N PHE A 320 -6.48 12.70 14.96
CA PHE A 320 -6.73 13.20 16.31
C PHE A 320 -7.85 14.23 16.31
N LEU A 321 -7.75 15.28 15.49
CA LEU A 321 -8.74 16.36 15.44
C LEU A 321 -10.14 15.87 15.03
N VAL A 322 -10.20 14.97 14.06
CA VAL A 322 -11.46 14.35 13.62
C VAL A 322 -12.09 13.52 14.73
N CYS A 323 -11.30 12.69 15.39
CA CYS A 323 -11.80 11.81 16.45
C CYS A 323 -12.26 12.59 17.70
N ILE A 324 -11.52 13.61 18.16
CA ILE A 324 -11.95 14.42 19.29
C ILE A 324 -13.19 15.28 18.97
N GLY A 325 -13.41 15.60 17.69
CA GLY A 325 -14.63 16.25 17.21
C GLY A 325 -15.84 15.31 17.10
N SER A 326 -15.68 14.00 17.30
CA SER A 326 -16.77 13.03 17.26
C SER A 326 -17.67 13.17 18.50
N ASN A 327 -18.96 12.89 18.32
CA ASN A 327 -19.92 12.78 19.45
C ASN A 327 -19.77 11.47 20.23
N ASP A 328 -18.94 10.53 19.75
CA ASP A 328 -18.79 9.20 20.35
C ASP A 328 -17.62 9.15 21.34
N SER A 329 -17.90 8.70 22.57
CA SER A 329 -16.93 8.64 23.66
C SER A 329 -15.79 7.65 23.39
N TYR A 330 -16.08 6.51 22.73
CA TYR A 330 -15.05 5.52 22.43
C TYR A 330 -14.07 6.02 21.37
N ILE A 331 -14.56 6.69 20.34
CA ILE A 331 -13.74 7.32 19.29
C ILE A 331 -12.85 8.41 19.90
N ARG A 332 -13.39 9.27 20.79
CA ARG A 332 -12.58 10.29 21.46
C ARG A 332 -11.54 9.66 22.37
N TYR A 333 -11.90 8.67 23.18
CA TYR A 333 -10.97 7.95 24.04
C TYR A 333 -9.81 7.34 23.25
N SER A 334 -10.11 6.66 22.15
CA SER A 334 -9.11 6.11 21.24
C SER A 334 -8.08 7.18 20.81
N ALA A 335 -8.55 8.34 20.38
CA ALA A 335 -7.68 9.41 19.92
C ALA A 335 -6.84 10.02 21.08
N TYR A 336 -7.48 10.30 22.23
CA TYR A 336 -6.76 10.83 23.37
C TYR A 336 -5.68 9.88 23.89
N LEU A 337 -5.96 8.55 23.89
CA LEU A 337 -4.99 7.58 24.36
C LEU A 337 -3.79 7.46 23.40
N ASN A 338 -4.04 7.39 22.10
CA ASN A 338 -2.97 7.35 21.10
C ASN A 338 -2.12 8.65 21.13
N MET A 339 -2.77 9.82 21.23
CA MET A 339 -2.03 11.09 21.29
C MET A 339 -1.28 11.25 22.62
N TYR A 340 -1.84 10.75 23.73
CA TYR A 340 -1.15 10.72 24.99
C TYR A 340 0.15 9.91 24.92
N GLU A 341 0.17 8.77 24.28
CA GLU A 341 1.39 7.96 24.13
C GLU A 341 2.49 8.71 23.39
N TYR A 342 2.18 9.49 22.32
CA TYR A 342 3.16 10.35 21.66
C TYR A 342 3.72 11.43 22.58
N VAL A 343 2.85 12.19 23.24
CA VAL A 343 3.24 13.29 24.12
C VAL A 343 3.95 12.78 25.38
N ALA A 344 3.48 11.67 25.97
CA ALA A 344 4.08 11.04 27.14
C ALA A 344 5.49 10.52 26.88
N ASN A 345 5.74 9.92 25.73
CA ASN A 345 7.08 9.46 25.31
C ASN A 345 8.04 10.64 25.14
N ALA A 346 7.57 11.73 24.53
CA ALA A 346 8.34 12.97 24.41
C ALA A 346 8.65 13.59 25.79
N LEU A 347 7.65 13.66 26.67
CA LEU A 347 7.80 14.18 28.04
C LEU A 347 8.74 13.28 28.87
N TYR A 348 8.64 11.95 28.77
CA TYR A 348 9.56 11.04 29.44
C TYR A 348 11.01 11.29 29.04
N SER A 349 11.24 11.55 27.76
CA SER A 349 12.57 11.85 27.22
C SER A 349 13.10 13.22 27.69
N ALA A 350 12.19 14.21 27.85
CA ALA A 350 12.54 15.57 28.27
C ALA A 350 12.65 15.71 29.79
N ASP A 351 11.70 15.14 30.54
CA ASP A 351 11.62 15.20 32.03
C ASP A 351 10.85 13.98 32.56
N ALA A 352 11.61 12.91 32.88
CA ALA A 352 11.04 11.66 33.38
C ALA A 352 10.32 11.81 34.75
N ASN A 353 10.65 12.82 35.55
CA ASN A 353 9.98 13.04 36.84
C ASN A 353 8.59 13.67 36.63
N ARG A 354 8.48 14.66 35.78
CA ARG A 354 7.19 15.22 35.37
C ARG A 354 6.29 14.19 34.74
N TYR A 355 6.86 13.38 33.85
CA TYR A 355 6.13 12.22 33.25
C TYR A 355 5.53 11.32 34.33
N ARG A 356 6.34 10.84 35.29
CA ARG A 356 5.84 9.94 36.36
C ARG A 356 4.71 10.54 37.14
N THR A 357 4.80 11.84 37.47
CA THR A 357 3.76 12.56 38.20
C THR A 357 2.46 12.58 37.39
N ILE A 358 2.52 13.01 36.14
CA ILE A 358 1.33 13.15 35.28
C ILE A 358 0.75 11.76 34.91
N HIS A 359 1.61 10.77 34.63
CA HIS A 359 1.15 9.40 34.37
C HIS A 359 0.40 8.80 35.58
N ALA A 360 0.76 9.14 36.77
CA ALA A 360 0.05 8.72 37.99
C ALA A 360 -1.36 9.33 38.12
N GLU A 361 -1.66 10.43 37.44
CA GLU A 361 -2.98 11.09 37.41
C GLU A 361 -3.99 10.35 36.50
N LEU A 362 -3.50 9.45 35.59
CA LEU A 362 -4.40 8.58 34.82
C LEU A 362 -5.22 7.70 35.76
N ASN A 363 -6.48 7.44 35.41
CA ASN A 363 -7.29 6.49 36.16
C ASN A 363 -6.74 5.04 36.04
N SER A 364 -7.19 4.16 36.92
CA SER A 364 -6.69 2.78 36.98
C SER A 364 -7.02 1.95 35.72
N ALA A 365 -8.16 2.22 35.08
CA ALA A 365 -8.59 1.51 33.88
C ALA A 365 -7.67 1.85 32.70
N THR A 366 -7.41 3.13 32.42
CA THR A 366 -6.49 3.57 31.36
C THR A 366 -5.07 3.07 31.58
N ARG A 367 -4.56 3.12 32.84
CA ARG A 367 -3.24 2.51 33.15
C ARG A 367 -3.23 0.99 32.92
N GLY A 368 -4.34 0.32 33.26
CA GLY A 368 -4.54 -1.10 33.01
C GLY A 368 -4.47 -1.42 31.53
N GLU A 369 -5.11 -0.63 30.68
CA GLU A 369 -5.12 -0.79 29.23
C GLU A 369 -3.74 -0.58 28.60
N LEU A 370 -3.00 0.46 28.97
CA LEU A 370 -1.60 0.65 28.56
C LEU A 370 -0.71 -0.54 28.95
N SER A 371 -0.91 -1.08 30.15
CA SER A 371 -0.17 -2.26 30.62
C SER A 371 -0.58 -3.52 29.85
N ALA A 372 -1.86 -3.67 29.52
CA ALA A 372 -2.38 -4.77 28.70
C ALA A 372 -1.84 -4.70 27.26
N TYR A 373 -1.78 -3.50 26.68
CA TYR A 373 -1.21 -3.27 25.36
C TYR A 373 0.27 -3.67 25.32
N ASN A 374 1.06 -3.29 26.31
CA ASN A 374 2.46 -3.70 26.35
C ASN A 374 2.63 -5.21 26.39
N ARG A 375 1.77 -5.95 27.13
CA ARG A 375 1.77 -7.42 27.15
C ARG A 375 1.36 -8.02 25.81
N PHE A 376 0.34 -7.45 25.17
CA PHE A 376 -0.09 -7.86 23.84
C PHE A 376 1.02 -7.66 22.81
N TYR A 377 1.68 -6.50 22.82
CA TYR A 377 2.70 -6.12 21.87
C TYR A 377 4.00 -6.92 22.01
N GLU A 378 4.25 -7.50 23.20
CA GLU A 378 5.46 -8.30 23.47
C GLU A 378 5.63 -9.46 22.50
N LYS A 379 4.51 -10.08 22.06
CA LYS A 379 4.49 -11.15 21.05
C LYS A 379 5.07 -10.70 19.69
N TYR A 380 4.93 -9.43 19.34
CA TYR A 380 5.26 -8.89 18.01
C TYR A 380 6.57 -8.09 18.00
N ARG A 381 7.10 -7.69 19.16
CA ARG A 381 8.17 -6.71 19.33
C ARG A 381 9.43 -6.98 18.52
N ASP A 382 9.94 -8.21 18.53
CA ASP A 382 11.24 -8.58 17.94
C ASP A 382 11.10 -9.44 16.69
N SER A 383 10.14 -9.16 15.84
CA SER A 383 9.94 -9.93 14.63
C SER A 383 10.99 -9.61 13.55
N ALA A 384 11.40 -10.62 12.76
CA ALA A 384 12.21 -10.37 11.56
C ALA A 384 11.45 -9.54 10.51
N ALA A 385 10.12 -9.66 10.48
CA ALA A 385 9.25 -8.94 9.56
C ALA A 385 9.21 -7.44 9.88
N SER A 386 9.21 -7.04 11.16
CA SER A 386 9.25 -5.63 11.56
C SER A 386 10.51 -4.92 11.05
N LYS A 387 11.67 -5.57 11.15
CA LYS A 387 12.95 -5.00 10.68
C LYS A 387 12.95 -4.71 9.19
N VAL A 388 12.31 -5.59 8.40
CA VAL A 388 12.16 -5.37 6.94
C VAL A 388 11.17 -4.25 6.68
N SER A 389 10.03 -4.23 7.39
CA SER A 389 9.02 -3.18 7.29
C SER A 389 9.61 -1.80 7.59
N ASP A 390 10.35 -1.68 8.70
CA ASP A 390 11.02 -0.44 9.10
C ASP A 390 12.03 0.04 8.05
N ALA A 391 12.82 -0.86 7.48
CA ALA A 391 13.79 -0.53 6.43
C ALA A 391 13.10 -0.01 5.15
N VAL A 392 11.98 -0.65 4.74
CA VAL A 392 11.19 -0.22 3.57
C VAL A 392 10.54 1.13 3.83
N ASN A 393 9.90 1.31 4.99
CA ASN A 393 9.22 2.55 5.35
C ASN A 393 10.22 3.72 5.46
N ASN A 394 11.36 3.52 6.13
CA ASN A 394 12.40 4.54 6.21
C ASN A 394 12.93 4.95 4.82
N THR A 395 13.16 3.98 3.93
CA THR A 395 13.59 4.27 2.55
C THR A 395 12.53 5.08 1.82
N TYR A 396 11.24 4.74 1.96
CA TYR A 396 10.14 5.46 1.36
C TYR A 396 10.05 6.91 1.86
N LEU A 397 10.08 7.14 3.18
CA LEU A 397 10.04 8.48 3.78
C LEU A 397 11.22 9.34 3.35
N HIS A 398 12.43 8.78 3.30
CA HIS A 398 13.60 9.51 2.78
C HIS A 398 13.44 9.93 1.32
N THR A 399 12.84 9.09 0.47
CA THR A 399 12.60 9.44 -0.95
C THR A 399 11.56 10.55 -1.10
N GLN A 400 10.65 10.73 -0.13
CA GLN A 400 9.67 11.82 -0.13
C GLN A 400 10.22 13.13 0.46
N GLN A 401 11.48 13.19 0.86
CA GLN A 401 12.15 14.38 1.43
C GLN A 401 11.52 14.87 2.75
N VAL A 402 10.91 13.98 3.51
CA VAL A 402 10.44 14.28 4.85
C VAL A 402 11.65 14.42 5.76
N SER A 403 12.10 15.66 6.00
CA SER A 403 13.23 15.96 6.90
C SER A 403 12.72 16.51 8.21
N HIS A 404 13.01 15.83 9.32
CA HIS A 404 12.79 16.37 10.65
C HIS A 404 14.03 17.13 11.13
N GLY A 405 13.86 18.38 11.55
CA GLY A 405 14.93 19.15 12.17
C GLY A 405 15.36 18.51 13.50
N THR A 406 16.65 18.57 13.84
CA THR A 406 17.27 17.93 15.01
C THR A 406 16.79 18.45 16.39
N ARG A 407 15.73 19.26 16.47
CA ARG A 407 15.19 19.88 17.70
C ARG A 407 13.69 19.62 17.92
N SER A 408 13.07 18.72 17.15
CA SER A 408 11.66 18.36 17.27
C SER A 408 11.51 17.09 18.11
N TYR A 409 10.49 17.02 18.96
CA TYR A 409 10.06 15.78 19.65
C TYR A 409 9.27 14.85 18.72
N GLY A 410 9.12 15.21 17.46
CA GLY A 410 8.27 14.62 16.45
C GLY A 410 7.18 15.61 16.04
N MET A 411 6.96 15.77 14.73
CA MET A 411 6.08 16.83 14.21
C MET A 411 4.65 16.72 14.77
N VAL A 412 4.12 15.50 14.99
CA VAL A 412 2.79 15.32 15.58
C VAL A 412 2.71 15.87 17.01
N VAL A 413 3.77 15.73 17.81
CA VAL A 413 3.83 16.29 19.18
C VAL A 413 3.87 17.79 19.12
N ASP A 414 4.70 18.36 18.24
CA ASP A 414 4.82 19.81 18.07
C ASP A 414 3.49 20.43 17.60
N LEU A 415 2.80 19.78 16.67
CA LEU A 415 1.47 20.19 16.22
C LEU A 415 0.43 20.12 17.33
N THR A 416 0.47 19.05 18.14
CA THR A 416 -0.46 18.87 19.27
C THR A 416 -0.27 19.93 20.33
N VAL A 417 0.98 20.24 20.69
CA VAL A 417 1.32 21.32 21.62
C VAL A 417 0.87 22.67 21.04
N ALA A 418 1.14 22.97 19.79
CA ALA A 418 0.71 24.21 19.15
C ALA A 418 -0.82 24.32 19.12
N TRP A 419 -1.52 23.22 18.87
CA TRP A 419 -2.99 23.17 18.91
C TRP A 419 -3.54 23.52 20.29
N TYR A 420 -3.06 22.88 21.37
CA TYR A 420 -3.54 23.15 22.72
C TYR A 420 -3.13 24.53 23.26
N LYS A 421 -2.04 25.10 22.74
CA LYS A 421 -1.72 26.52 23.01
C LYS A 421 -2.70 27.47 22.32
N ALA A 422 -3.15 27.16 21.14
CA ALA A 422 -4.14 27.98 20.43
C ALA A 422 -5.57 27.76 20.94
N TYR A 423 -5.88 26.54 21.44
CA TYR A 423 -7.22 26.13 21.86
C TYR A 423 -7.19 25.43 23.25
N PRO A 424 -6.82 26.10 24.33
CA PRO A 424 -6.62 25.49 25.67
C PRO A 424 -7.90 24.90 26.30
N GLU A 425 -9.07 25.28 25.78
CA GLU A 425 -10.39 24.84 26.27
C GLU A 425 -10.91 23.57 25.52
N LYS A 426 -10.25 23.18 24.45
CA LYS A 426 -10.60 22.00 23.64
C LYS A 426 -9.77 20.79 24.04
#